data_f8a66c23d22495027401a2ab3f106ee1
#
_entry.id   f8a66c23d22495027401a2ab3f106ee1
#
_cell.length_a   1.000
_cell.length_b   1.000
_cell.length_c   1.000
_cell.angle_alpha   90.00
_cell.angle_beta   90.00
_cell.angle_gamma   90.00
#
_symmetry.space_group_name_H-M   'P 1'
#
loop_
_entity.id
_entity.type
_entity.pdbx_description
1 polymer ?
#
loop_
_entity_poly.entity_id
_entity_poly.type
_entity_poly.pdbx_seq_one_letter_code
_entity_poly.pdbx_strand_id
1 'polypeptide(L)'
;MTSRQESKLNMYNAVVTYCGANSATVATVPAFQTAFNDFQDIFSSILEAAQFESQNITGVAMDKTQLRNSVAEKTANVAAAVYAYAVSTNNNTLKERVNYSLNELLRLKDELLSPTCADISQAANDNIANLAAYNITAATLTDLNTAIGQYSLSVSAPRNAVSQRATYKTTIKNLFKDGDDILKKQMDKIALQFKTSDPEFYTTYLNNRIILDAGTSTTQAGGIITQTGTETTISGVTVQVVGQSYSATSDGSGAYKVKIPIPGTFNIKFSKSGFADKTIDNVEIKLGQSTSLNVQLDAA
;
A
#
# COMPACT_ATOMS: atom_id res chain seq x y z
N MET A 1 4.32 10.66 3.62
CA MET A 1 4.39 12.09 4.07
C MET A 1 5.77 12.46 4.57
N THR A 2 6.13 13.75 4.66
CA THR A 2 7.38 14.26 5.26
C THR A 2 7.16 14.54 6.74
N SER A 3 8.23 14.56 7.57
CA SER A 3 8.13 14.87 9.01
C SER A 3 7.46 16.23 9.28
N ARG A 4 7.69 17.22 8.40
CA ARG A 4 7.03 18.53 8.51
C ARG A 4 5.51 18.44 8.22
N GLN A 5 5.10 17.58 7.30
CA GLN A 5 3.67 17.32 7.05
C GLN A 5 3.04 16.55 8.21
N GLU A 6 3.79 15.63 8.81
CA GLU A 6 3.34 14.90 10.01
C GLU A 6 3.11 15.84 11.19
N SER A 7 4.08 16.73 11.49
CA SER A 7 3.93 17.76 12.54
C SER A 7 2.73 18.68 12.29
N LYS A 8 2.51 19.06 11.03
CA LYS A 8 1.36 19.87 10.64
C LYS A 8 0.03 19.11 10.78
N LEU A 9 -0.01 17.83 10.36
CA LEU A 9 -1.19 16.99 10.51
C LEU A 9 -1.61 16.83 11.97
N ASN A 10 -0.63 16.75 12.86
CA ASN A 10 -0.90 16.69 14.29
C ASN A 10 -1.50 17.99 14.83
N MET A 11 -1.04 19.13 14.35
CA MET A 11 -1.65 20.41 14.68
C MET A 11 -3.09 20.48 14.14
N TYR A 12 -3.33 20.00 12.92
CA TYR A 12 -4.68 19.91 12.36
C TYR A 12 -5.58 19.02 13.22
N ASN A 13 -5.09 17.85 13.64
CA ASN A 13 -5.82 16.94 14.51
C ASN A 13 -6.16 17.59 15.87
N ALA A 14 -5.20 18.33 16.46
CA ALA A 14 -5.44 19.06 17.71
C ALA A 14 -6.59 20.09 17.57
N VAL A 15 -6.59 20.85 16.45
CA VAL A 15 -7.66 21.81 16.15
C VAL A 15 -9.00 21.11 15.95
N VAL A 16 -9.04 20.03 15.14
CA VAL A 16 -10.27 19.28 14.86
C VAL A 16 -10.83 18.68 16.13
N THR A 17 -10.00 18.04 16.95
CA THR A 17 -10.43 17.42 18.21
C THR A 17 -10.96 18.46 19.19
N TYR A 18 -10.25 19.58 19.36
CA TYR A 18 -10.65 20.62 20.30
C TYR A 18 -11.93 21.34 19.88
N CYS A 19 -12.04 21.78 18.63
CA CYS A 19 -13.25 22.43 18.13
C CYS A 19 -14.45 21.46 18.12
N GLY A 20 -14.23 20.18 17.79
CA GLY A 20 -15.26 19.15 17.85
C GLY A 20 -15.80 18.91 19.27
N ALA A 21 -14.90 18.85 20.28
CA ALA A 21 -15.28 18.72 21.68
C ALA A 21 -16.04 19.96 22.21
N ASN A 22 -15.83 21.14 21.62
CA ASN A 22 -16.47 22.40 21.97
C ASN A 22 -17.49 22.87 20.92
N SER A 23 -18.18 21.91 20.30
CA SER A 23 -19.12 22.18 19.19
C SER A 23 -20.25 23.18 19.56
N ALA A 24 -20.68 23.23 20.80
CA ALA A 24 -21.65 24.21 21.28
C ALA A 24 -21.10 25.64 21.18
N THR A 25 -19.87 25.89 21.64
CA THR A 25 -19.20 27.20 21.50
C THR A 25 -18.97 27.55 20.05
N VAL A 26 -18.47 26.58 19.23
CA VAL A 26 -18.24 26.74 17.78
C VAL A 26 -19.51 27.19 17.06
N ALA A 27 -20.67 26.60 17.39
CA ALA A 27 -21.97 26.91 16.79
C ALA A 27 -22.48 28.31 17.11
N THR A 28 -21.99 28.98 18.18
CA THR A 28 -22.36 30.36 18.48
C THR A 28 -21.93 31.36 17.43
N VAL A 29 -20.93 31.00 16.57
CA VAL A 29 -20.45 31.81 15.46
C VAL A 29 -20.61 30.99 14.16
N PRO A 30 -21.75 31.10 13.43
CA PRO A 30 -22.05 30.24 12.27
C PRO A 30 -20.96 30.26 11.18
N ALA A 31 -20.32 31.39 10.95
CA ALA A 31 -19.22 31.49 9.98
C ALA A 31 -17.98 30.67 10.42
N PHE A 32 -17.70 30.59 11.73
CA PHE A 32 -16.64 29.74 12.24
C PHE A 32 -17.01 28.25 12.10
N GLN A 33 -18.27 27.90 12.40
CA GLN A 33 -18.76 26.53 12.21
C GLN A 33 -18.64 26.06 10.75
N THR A 34 -18.99 26.92 9.78
CA THR A 34 -18.83 26.57 8.36
C THR A 34 -17.37 26.35 8.00
N ALA A 35 -16.49 27.28 8.36
CA ALA A 35 -15.04 27.16 8.10
C ALA A 35 -14.44 25.93 8.82
N PHE A 36 -14.94 25.58 10.00
CA PHE A 36 -14.51 24.40 10.73
C PHE A 36 -14.95 23.10 10.02
N ASN A 37 -16.18 23.04 9.50
CA ASN A 37 -16.65 21.89 8.72
C ASN A 37 -15.81 21.70 7.47
N ASP A 38 -15.56 22.77 6.70
CA ASP A 38 -14.69 22.72 5.51
C ASP A 38 -13.27 22.23 5.88
N PHE A 39 -12.75 22.66 7.03
CA PHE A 39 -11.45 22.21 7.53
C PHE A 39 -11.44 20.72 7.93
N GLN A 40 -12.52 20.22 8.55
CA GLN A 40 -12.66 18.80 8.86
C GLN A 40 -12.67 17.93 7.60
N ASP A 41 -13.33 18.38 6.53
CA ASP A 41 -13.38 17.67 5.26
C ASP A 41 -11.97 17.60 4.61
N ILE A 42 -11.22 18.71 4.66
CA ILE A 42 -9.82 18.72 4.21
C ILE A 42 -8.95 17.78 5.06
N PHE A 43 -9.10 17.81 6.39
CA PHE A 43 -8.35 16.92 7.28
C PHE A 43 -8.64 15.44 6.98
N SER A 44 -9.90 15.08 6.80
CA SER A 44 -10.32 13.72 6.44
C SER A 44 -9.73 13.29 5.08
N SER A 45 -9.76 14.20 4.10
CA SER A 45 -9.17 13.97 2.77
C SER A 45 -7.65 13.77 2.81
N ILE A 46 -6.93 14.47 3.72
CA ILE A 46 -5.50 14.26 3.93
C ILE A 46 -5.24 12.86 4.50
N LEU A 47 -6.03 12.41 5.47
CA LEU A 47 -5.88 11.07 6.05
C LEU A 47 -6.10 9.97 5.01
N GLU A 48 -7.14 10.10 4.19
CA GLU A 48 -7.43 9.17 3.10
C GLU A 48 -6.29 9.14 2.07
N ALA A 49 -5.86 10.30 1.58
CA ALA A 49 -4.76 10.38 0.63
C ALA A 49 -3.44 9.84 1.20
N ALA A 50 -3.17 10.04 2.49
CA ALA A 50 -2.01 9.50 3.18
C ALA A 50 -2.06 7.97 3.29
N GLN A 51 -3.24 7.39 3.51
CA GLN A 51 -3.44 5.95 3.52
C GLN A 51 -3.06 5.34 2.15
N PHE A 52 -3.55 5.92 1.05
CA PHE A 52 -3.20 5.44 -0.29
C PHE A 52 -1.71 5.67 -0.64
N GLU A 53 -1.13 6.81 -0.23
CA GLU A 53 0.30 7.10 -0.46
C GLU A 53 1.21 6.10 0.26
N SER A 54 0.80 5.61 1.42
CA SER A 54 1.59 4.68 2.25
C SER A 54 1.48 3.21 1.83
N GLN A 55 0.56 2.85 0.92
CA GLN A 55 0.37 1.47 0.49
C GLN A 55 1.66 0.86 -0.08
N ASN A 56 1.93 -0.39 0.31
CA ASN A 56 3.05 -1.15 -0.23
C ASN A 56 2.70 -1.66 -1.64
N ILE A 57 3.39 -1.14 -2.66
CA ILE A 57 3.20 -1.51 -4.06
C ILE A 57 4.13 -2.64 -4.53
N THR A 58 4.93 -3.22 -3.65
CA THR A 58 5.88 -4.31 -4.00
C THR A 58 5.13 -5.54 -4.51
N GLY A 59 3.97 -5.85 -3.94
CA GLY A 59 3.11 -6.96 -4.37
C GLY A 59 2.73 -6.88 -5.85
N VAL A 60 2.46 -5.69 -6.37
CA VAL A 60 2.07 -5.49 -7.78
C VAL A 60 3.14 -5.99 -8.76
N ALA A 61 4.43 -5.79 -8.43
CA ALA A 61 5.53 -6.31 -9.25
C ALA A 61 5.70 -7.83 -9.10
N MET A 62 5.43 -8.37 -7.91
CA MET A 62 5.45 -9.82 -7.66
C MET A 62 4.32 -10.52 -8.42
N ASP A 63 3.10 -9.98 -8.38
CA ASP A 63 1.95 -10.50 -9.12
C ASP A 63 2.22 -10.53 -10.63
N LYS A 64 2.78 -9.44 -11.19
CA LYS A 64 3.21 -9.41 -12.60
C LYS A 64 4.21 -10.52 -12.93
N THR A 65 5.20 -10.75 -12.06
CA THR A 65 6.21 -11.81 -12.25
C THR A 65 5.55 -13.19 -12.21
N GLN A 66 4.63 -13.42 -11.31
CA GLN A 66 3.90 -14.69 -11.23
C GLN A 66 3.04 -14.93 -12.48
N LEU A 67 2.32 -13.91 -12.95
CA LEU A 67 1.53 -14.00 -14.19
C LEU A 67 2.42 -14.24 -15.41
N ARG A 68 3.61 -13.59 -15.47
CA ARG A 68 4.62 -13.83 -16.51
C ARG A 68 5.08 -15.28 -16.55
N ASN A 69 5.41 -15.86 -15.41
CA ASN A 69 5.84 -17.25 -15.32
C ASN A 69 4.72 -18.20 -15.73
N SER A 70 3.51 -17.97 -15.25
CA SER A 70 2.34 -18.80 -15.57
C SER A 70 2.03 -18.79 -17.07
N VAL A 71 2.01 -17.63 -17.74
CA VAL A 71 1.76 -17.56 -19.18
C VAL A 71 2.87 -18.21 -19.98
N ALA A 72 4.14 -18.04 -19.59
CA ALA A 72 5.26 -18.66 -20.28
C ALA A 72 5.25 -20.19 -20.17
N GLU A 73 4.95 -20.74 -18.99
CA GLU A 73 4.82 -22.19 -18.77
C GLU A 73 3.69 -22.80 -19.59
N LYS A 74 2.49 -22.19 -19.56
CA LYS A 74 1.34 -22.65 -20.35
C LYS A 74 1.63 -22.60 -21.84
N THR A 75 2.28 -21.51 -22.30
CA THR A 75 2.65 -21.36 -23.71
C THR A 75 3.71 -22.37 -24.14
N ALA A 76 4.73 -22.62 -23.31
CA ALA A 76 5.78 -23.61 -23.62
C ALA A 76 5.19 -25.02 -23.77
N ASN A 77 4.20 -25.40 -22.92
CA ASN A 77 3.52 -26.68 -23.03
C ASN A 77 2.73 -26.81 -24.33
N VAL A 78 2.00 -25.77 -24.73
CA VAL A 78 1.26 -25.75 -25.99
C VAL A 78 2.22 -25.76 -27.18
N ALA A 79 3.28 -24.95 -27.14
CA ALA A 79 4.32 -24.87 -28.17
C ALA A 79 4.98 -26.23 -28.42
N ALA A 80 5.35 -26.94 -27.35
CA ALA A 80 5.95 -28.29 -27.45
C ALA A 80 5.01 -29.30 -28.12
N ALA A 81 3.73 -29.28 -27.80
CA ALA A 81 2.72 -30.17 -28.40
C ALA A 81 2.53 -29.86 -29.89
N VAL A 82 2.38 -28.58 -30.26
CA VAL A 82 2.25 -28.15 -31.66
C VAL A 82 3.52 -28.44 -32.45
N TYR A 83 4.69 -28.25 -31.83
CA TYR A 83 5.97 -28.60 -32.44
C TYR A 83 6.06 -30.10 -32.78
N ALA A 84 5.70 -30.97 -31.82
CA ALA A 84 5.69 -32.42 -32.04
C ALA A 84 4.73 -32.85 -33.17
N TYR A 85 3.55 -32.24 -33.24
CA TYR A 85 2.61 -32.41 -34.34
C TYR A 85 3.22 -31.92 -35.67
N ALA A 86 3.82 -30.75 -35.70
CA ALA A 86 4.44 -30.21 -36.91
C ALA A 86 5.58 -31.10 -37.45
N VAL A 87 6.36 -31.71 -36.55
CA VAL A 87 7.38 -32.73 -36.93
C VAL A 87 6.73 -33.96 -37.53
N SER A 88 5.67 -34.50 -36.93
CA SER A 88 4.98 -35.72 -37.43
C SER A 88 4.33 -35.53 -38.80
N THR A 89 3.97 -34.30 -39.14
CA THR A 89 3.34 -33.93 -40.42
C THR A 89 4.35 -33.30 -41.40
N ASN A 90 5.65 -33.27 -41.11
CA ASN A 90 6.68 -32.60 -41.89
C ASN A 90 6.36 -31.11 -42.21
N ASN A 91 5.63 -30.41 -41.33
CA ASN A 91 5.28 -29.02 -41.51
C ASN A 91 6.38 -28.11 -40.91
N ASN A 92 7.42 -27.79 -41.71
CA ASN A 92 8.53 -26.97 -41.26
C ASN A 92 8.12 -25.52 -40.88
N THR A 93 7.16 -24.96 -41.59
CA THR A 93 6.65 -23.61 -41.30
C THR A 93 6.03 -23.56 -39.92
N LEU A 94 5.14 -24.49 -39.58
CA LEU A 94 4.51 -24.56 -38.26
C LEU A 94 5.53 -24.87 -37.19
N LYS A 95 6.46 -25.78 -37.45
CA LYS A 95 7.55 -26.14 -36.54
C LYS A 95 8.36 -24.92 -36.10
N GLU A 96 8.85 -24.11 -37.04
CA GLU A 96 9.65 -22.93 -36.73
C GLU A 96 8.80 -21.80 -36.06
N ARG A 97 7.52 -21.67 -36.41
CA ARG A 97 6.61 -20.70 -35.81
C ARG A 97 6.43 -20.92 -34.30
N VAL A 98 6.42 -22.18 -33.85
CA VAL A 98 6.17 -22.51 -32.44
C VAL A 98 7.42 -22.99 -31.69
N ASN A 99 8.60 -22.85 -32.28
CA ASN A 99 9.87 -23.32 -31.71
C ASN A 99 10.34 -22.41 -30.59
N TYR A 100 9.66 -22.45 -29.45
CA TYR A 100 10.01 -21.68 -28.26
C TYR A 100 10.08 -22.60 -27.03
N SER A 101 11.22 -22.52 -26.34
CA SER A 101 11.38 -23.10 -24.99
C SER A 101 10.86 -22.15 -23.92
N LEU A 102 10.60 -22.67 -22.72
CA LEU A 102 10.24 -21.87 -21.56
C LEU A 102 11.27 -20.75 -21.28
N ASN A 103 12.57 -21.09 -21.37
CA ASN A 103 13.63 -20.12 -21.11
C ASN A 103 13.67 -18.98 -22.16
N GLU A 104 13.37 -19.28 -23.40
CA GLU A 104 13.28 -18.27 -24.45
C GLU A 104 12.10 -17.35 -24.22
N LEU A 105 10.93 -17.89 -23.90
CA LEU A 105 9.75 -17.11 -23.56
C LEU A 105 10.00 -16.19 -22.34
N LEU A 106 10.64 -16.72 -21.29
CA LEU A 106 10.98 -15.94 -20.10
C LEU A 106 12.04 -14.85 -20.34
N ARG A 107 12.81 -14.90 -21.43
CA ARG A 107 13.78 -13.87 -21.82
C ARG A 107 13.19 -12.79 -22.72
N LEU A 108 11.99 -13.00 -23.26
CA LEU A 108 11.35 -11.97 -24.08
C LEU A 108 11.08 -10.70 -23.25
N LYS A 109 11.10 -9.56 -23.91
CA LYS A 109 10.63 -8.31 -23.31
C LYS A 109 9.13 -8.39 -23.02
N ASP A 110 8.65 -7.62 -22.04
CA ASP A 110 7.23 -7.63 -21.64
C ASP A 110 6.29 -7.35 -22.81
N GLU A 111 6.70 -6.44 -23.71
CA GLU A 111 5.91 -6.05 -24.89
C GLU A 111 5.81 -7.15 -25.95
N LEU A 112 6.76 -8.10 -25.96
CA LEU A 112 6.84 -9.17 -26.95
C LEU A 112 6.24 -10.48 -26.44
N LEU A 113 6.21 -10.72 -25.14
CA LEU A 113 5.75 -12.00 -24.60
C LEU A 113 4.29 -12.28 -24.93
N SER A 114 3.39 -11.33 -24.66
CA SER A 114 1.95 -11.54 -24.95
C SER A 114 1.65 -11.78 -26.43
N PRO A 115 2.20 -11.00 -27.39
CA PRO A 115 2.02 -11.27 -28.82
C PRO A 115 2.57 -12.63 -29.25
N THR A 116 3.76 -13.02 -28.76
CA THR A 116 4.35 -14.33 -29.07
C THR A 116 3.48 -15.47 -28.53
N CYS A 117 3.01 -15.37 -27.29
CA CYS A 117 2.09 -16.36 -26.71
C CYS A 117 0.78 -16.46 -27.49
N ALA A 118 0.23 -15.32 -27.92
CA ALA A 118 -0.99 -15.28 -28.72
C ALA A 118 -0.79 -15.93 -30.11
N ASP A 119 0.36 -15.72 -30.75
CA ASP A 119 0.67 -16.34 -32.02
C ASP A 119 0.79 -17.87 -31.91
N ILE A 120 1.43 -18.36 -30.84
CA ILE A 120 1.51 -19.80 -30.53
C ILE A 120 0.12 -20.38 -30.23
N SER A 121 -0.70 -19.67 -29.45
CA SER A 121 -2.09 -20.06 -29.17
C SER A 121 -2.92 -20.15 -30.45
N GLN A 122 -2.76 -19.18 -31.36
CA GLN A 122 -3.44 -19.18 -32.65
C GLN A 122 -3.00 -20.37 -33.53
N ALA A 123 -1.68 -20.64 -33.59
CA ALA A 123 -1.14 -21.78 -34.31
C ALA A 123 -1.71 -23.11 -33.77
N ALA A 124 -1.88 -23.24 -32.47
CA ALA A 124 -2.53 -24.39 -31.85
C ALA A 124 -4.02 -24.47 -32.19
N ASN A 125 -4.73 -23.33 -32.15
CA ASN A 125 -6.17 -23.28 -32.50
C ASN A 125 -6.42 -23.65 -33.94
N ASP A 126 -5.58 -23.22 -34.87
CA ASP A 126 -5.67 -23.55 -36.30
C ASP A 126 -5.51 -25.06 -36.55
N ASN A 127 -4.90 -25.81 -35.64
CA ASN A 127 -4.64 -27.24 -35.73
C ASN A 127 -5.35 -28.05 -34.64
N ILE A 128 -6.30 -27.46 -33.89
CA ILE A 128 -6.90 -28.05 -32.68
C ILE A 128 -7.48 -29.44 -32.89
N ALA A 129 -8.08 -29.71 -34.07
CA ALA A 129 -8.66 -30.98 -34.41
C ALA A 129 -7.66 -32.16 -34.36
N ASN A 130 -6.37 -31.87 -34.56
CA ASN A 130 -5.28 -32.84 -34.62
C ASN A 130 -4.45 -32.89 -33.32
N LEU A 131 -4.70 -31.97 -32.41
CA LEU A 131 -3.87 -31.80 -31.19
C LEU A 131 -4.44 -32.59 -29.99
N ALA A 132 -5.61 -33.21 -30.09
CA ALA A 132 -6.18 -34.01 -29.01
C ALA A 132 -5.22 -35.17 -28.59
N ALA A 133 -4.56 -35.82 -29.54
CA ALA A 133 -3.57 -36.87 -29.27
C ALA A 133 -2.31 -36.33 -28.54
N TYR A 134 -2.06 -35.04 -28.56
CA TYR A 134 -0.98 -34.35 -27.88
C TYR A 134 -1.47 -33.66 -26.58
N ASN A 135 -2.64 -34.04 -26.08
CA ASN A 135 -3.28 -33.53 -24.87
C ASN A 135 -3.55 -32.00 -24.87
N ILE A 136 -3.75 -31.44 -26.07
CA ILE A 136 -4.20 -30.06 -26.24
C ILE A 136 -5.66 -30.04 -26.64
N THR A 137 -6.48 -29.36 -25.85
CA THR A 137 -7.92 -29.24 -26.02
C THR A 137 -8.35 -27.79 -26.13
N ALA A 138 -9.60 -27.54 -26.53
CA ALA A 138 -10.17 -26.19 -26.51
C ALA A 138 -10.11 -25.57 -25.11
N ALA A 139 -10.29 -26.38 -24.05
CA ALA A 139 -10.14 -25.90 -22.65
C ALA A 139 -8.70 -25.46 -22.36
N THR A 140 -7.67 -26.19 -22.81
CA THR A 140 -6.28 -25.83 -22.68
C THR A 140 -6.00 -24.48 -23.33
N LEU A 141 -6.52 -24.23 -24.54
CA LEU A 141 -6.35 -22.95 -25.23
C LEU A 141 -7.13 -21.81 -24.57
N THR A 142 -8.31 -22.08 -24.04
CA THR A 142 -9.08 -21.09 -23.26
C THR A 142 -8.30 -20.66 -22.02
N ASP A 143 -7.71 -21.61 -21.30
CA ASP A 143 -6.89 -21.35 -20.11
C ASP A 143 -5.61 -20.57 -20.46
N LEU A 144 -4.94 -20.91 -21.58
CA LEU A 144 -3.80 -20.15 -22.08
C LEU A 144 -4.21 -18.71 -22.46
N ASN A 145 -5.30 -18.53 -23.21
CA ASN A 145 -5.75 -17.20 -23.61
C ASN A 145 -6.16 -16.33 -22.42
N THR A 146 -6.74 -16.94 -21.39
CA THR A 146 -7.01 -16.25 -20.11
C THR A 146 -5.73 -15.78 -19.45
N ALA A 147 -4.71 -16.63 -19.39
CA ALA A 147 -3.40 -16.27 -18.83
C ALA A 147 -2.71 -15.15 -19.63
N ILE A 148 -2.78 -15.19 -20.97
CA ILE A 148 -2.27 -14.12 -21.84
C ILE A 148 -2.96 -12.80 -21.53
N GLY A 149 -4.29 -12.79 -21.41
CA GLY A 149 -5.07 -11.59 -21.08
C GLY A 149 -4.68 -11.01 -19.71
N GLN A 150 -4.60 -11.86 -18.69
CA GLN A 150 -4.21 -11.46 -17.34
C GLN A 150 -2.80 -10.87 -17.30
N TYR A 151 -1.84 -11.51 -17.94
CA TYR A 151 -0.47 -10.99 -18.03
C TYR A 151 -0.43 -9.66 -18.79
N SER A 152 -1.09 -9.55 -19.93
CA SER A 152 -1.14 -8.34 -20.74
C SER A 152 -1.64 -7.13 -19.91
N LEU A 153 -2.70 -7.30 -19.12
CA LEU A 153 -3.20 -6.26 -18.22
C LEU A 153 -2.22 -5.91 -17.11
N SER A 154 -1.41 -6.87 -16.65
CA SER A 154 -0.45 -6.67 -15.56
C SER A 154 0.81 -5.92 -15.98
N VAL A 155 1.15 -5.86 -17.27
CA VAL A 155 2.40 -5.27 -17.77
C VAL A 155 2.60 -3.83 -17.29
N SER A 156 1.56 -3.00 -17.35
CA SER A 156 1.59 -1.59 -16.94
C SER A 156 1.28 -1.38 -15.45
N ALA A 157 0.80 -2.39 -14.73
CA ALA A 157 0.33 -2.26 -13.35
C ALA A 157 1.39 -1.67 -12.37
N PRO A 158 2.67 -2.11 -12.37
CA PRO A 158 3.68 -1.52 -11.49
C PRO A 158 3.92 -0.04 -11.76
N ARG A 159 3.97 0.36 -13.03
CA ARG A 159 4.14 1.77 -13.41
C ARG A 159 2.95 2.61 -12.98
N ASN A 160 1.74 2.10 -13.17
CA ASN A 160 0.51 2.77 -12.75
C ASN A 160 0.47 2.95 -11.23
N ALA A 161 0.86 1.94 -10.46
CA ALA A 161 0.94 2.02 -9.00
C ALA A 161 1.93 3.12 -8.54
N VAL A 162 3.10 3.22 -9.18
CA VAL A 162 4.07 4.30 -8.90
C VAL A 162 3.49 5.67 -9.25
N SER A 163 2.80 5.80 -10.40
CA SER A 163 2.18 7.05 -10.84
C SER A 163 1.07 7.48 -9.91
N GLN A 164 0.21 6.56 -9.46
CA GLN A 164 -0.84 6.85 -8.48
C GLN A 164 -0.26 7.34 -7.17
N ARG A 165 0.79 6.69 -6.65
CA ARG A 165 1.47 7.13 -5.43
C ARG A 165 2.06 8.54 -5.57
N ALA A 166 2.63 8.89 -6.72
CA ALA A 166 3.12 10.25 -6.99
C ALA A 166 1.97 11.27 -7.03
N THR A 167 0.82 10.89 -7.58
CA THR A 167 -0.40 11.71 -7.57
C THR A 167 -0.87 11.99 -6.15
N TYR A 168 -0.96 10.96 -5.29
CA TYR A 168 -1.36 11.16 -3.90
C TYR A 168 -0.40 12.08 -3.12
N LYS A 169 0.91 12.02 -3.37
CA LYS A 169 1.88 12.97 -2.79
C LYS A 169 1.56 14.42 -3.16
N THR A 170 1.19 14.66 -4.42
CA THR A 170 0.80 15.99 -4.90
C THR A 170 -0.53 16.42 -4.29
N THR A 171 -1.51 15.53 -4.23
CA THR A 171 -2.81 15.76 -3.59
C THR A 171 -2.64 16.16 -2.12
N ILE A 172 -1.85 15.41 -1.34
CA ILE A 172 -1.55 15.73 0.06
C ILE A 172 -0.95 17.14 0.19
N LYS A 173 0.01 17.49 -0.69
CA LYS A 173 0.62 18.83 -0.68
C LYS A 173 -0.43 19.93 -0.91
N ASN A 174 -1.35 19.74 -1.83
CA ASN A 174 -2.40 20.71 -2.14
C ASN A 174 -3.41 20.81 -1.00
N LEU A 175 -3.86 19.69 -0.46
CA LEU A 175 -4.76 19.64 0.70
C LEU A 175 -4.18 20.36 1.93
N PHE A 176 -2.88 20.21 2.20
CA PHE A 176 -2.22 20.99 3.27
C PHE A 176 -2.21 22.49 2.98
N LYS A 177 -2.10 22.91 1.71
CA LYS A 177 -2.21 24.32 1.34
C LYS A 177 -3.62 24.84 1.59
N ASP A 178 -4.62 24.09 1.15
CA ASP A 178 -6.03 24.46 1.29
C ASP A 178 -6.44 24.51 2.77
N GLY A 179 -6.02 23.53 3.58
CA GLY A 179 -6.23 23.56 5.02
C GLY A 179 -5.54 24.75 5.72
N ASP A 180 -4.30 25.08 5.33
CA ASP A 180 -3.62 26.29 5.82
C ASP A 180 -4.39 27.57 5.45
N ASP A 181 -4.96 27.62 4.26
CA ASP A 181 -5.73 28.77 3.80
C ASP A 181 -7.04 28.93 4.60
N ILE A 182 -7.77 27.84 4.84
CA ILE A 182 -8.96 27.87 5.71
C ILE A 182 -8.58 28.33 7.10
N LEU A 183 -7.56 27.73 7.70
CA LEU A 183 -7.13 28.12 9.05
C LEU A 183 -6.72 29.60 9.13
N LYS A 184 -5.81 30.07 8.28
CA LYS A 184 -5.22 31.41 8.38
C LYS A 184 -6.15 32.50 7.89
N LYS A 185 -6.92 32.26 6.80
CA LYS A 185 -7.74 33.29 6.16
C LYS A 185 -9.15 33.36 6.71
N GLN A 186 -9.64 32.26 7.31
CA GLN A 186 -11.02 32.17 7.85
C GLN A 186 -10.99 31.92 9.34
N MET A 187 -10.67 30.70 9.82
CA MET A 187 -10.83 30.32 11.22
C MET A 187 -10.07 31.22 12.18
N ASP A 188 -8.77 31.49 11.94
CA ASP A 188 -7.95 32.34 12.82
C ASP A 188 -8.49 33.80 12.88
N LYS A 189 -9.12 34.28 11.79
CA LYS A 189 -9.73 35.62 11.75
C LYS A 189 -11.06 35.67 12.48
N ILE A 190 -11.89 34.65 12.28
CA ILE A 190 -13.21 34.59 12.92
C ILE A 190 -13.08 34.26 14.41
N ALA A 191 -12.05 33.46 14.79
CA ALA A 191 -11.76 33.13 16.19
C ALA A 191 -11.61 34.33 17.10
N LEU A 192 -11.25 35.52 16.58
CA LEU A 192 -11.20 36.77 17.34
C LEU A 192 -12.54 37.12 18.00
N GLN A 193 -13.67 36.65 17.49
CA GLN A 193 -14.98 36.86 18.10
C GLN A 193 -15.08 36.18 19.48
N PHE A 194 -14.41 35.04 19.65
CA PHE A 194 -14.38 34.32 20.92
C PHE A 194 -13.49 34.99 21.97
N LYS A 195 -12.59 35.89 21.57
CA LYS A 195 -11.69 36.57 22.53
C LYS A 195 -12.46 37.30 23.65
N THR A 196 -13.67 37.76 23.34
CA THR A 196 -14.54 38.46 24.32
C THR A 196 -15.64 37.55 24.83
N SER A 197 -16.22 36.69 24.00
CA SER A 197 -17.37 35.84 24.36
C SER A 197 -16.99 34.56 25.12
N ASP A 198 -15.81 33.98 24.79
CA ASP A 198 -15.25 32.77 25.42
C ASP A 198 -13.72 32.82 25.36
N PRO A 199 -13.06 33.59 26.25
CA PRO A 199 -11.60 33.77 26.25
C PRO A 199 -10.80 32.49 26.46
N GLU A 200 -11.39 31.49 27.15
CA GLU A 200 -10.76 30.19 27.38
C GLU A 200 -10.70 29.38 26.07
N PHE A 201 -11.83 29.33 25.37
CA PHE A 201 -11.89 28.70 24.06
C PHE A 201 -10.88 29.35 23.08
N TYR A 202 -10.85 30.68 23.01
CA TYR A 202 -9.93 31.41 22.14
C TYR A 202 -8.45 31.10 22.42
N THR A 203 -8.07 31.13 23.70
CA THR A 203 -6.67 30.89 24.11
C THR A 203 -6.26 29.44 23.80
N THR A 204 -7.12 28.48 24.10
CA THR A 204 -6.84 27.07 23.87
C THR A 204 -6.83 26.75 22.35
N TYR A 205 -7.73 27.38 21.57
CA TYR A 205 -7.68 27.27 20.11
C TYR A 205 -6.32 27.73 19.56
N LEU A 206 -5.82 28.89 19.99
CA LEU A 206 -4.51 29.39 19.55
C LEU A 206 -3.37 28.47 19.96
N ASN A 207 -3.41 27.88 21.16
CA ASN A 207 -2.40 26.93 21.60
C ASN A 207 -2.39 25.67 20.73
N ASN A 208 -3.56 25.18 20.31
CA ASN A 208 -3.70 24.03 19.41
C ASN A 208 -3.23 24.36 17.96
N ARG A 209 -3.07 25.64 17.59
CA ARG A 209 -2.52 26.10 16.30
C ARG A 209 -0.99 26.06 16.24
N ILE A 210 -0.32 25.79 17.35
CA ILE A 210 1.13 25.71 17.41
C ILE A 210 1.58 24.38 16.79
N ILE A 211 2.45 24.47 15.77
CA ILE A 211 3.11 23.29 15.21
C ILE A 211 4.25 22.93 16.16
N LEU A 212 4.12 21.82 16.83
CA LEU A 212 5.21 21.25 17.60
C LEU A 212 6.12 20.50 16.64
N ASP A 213 7.27 21.08 16.34
CA ASP A 213 8.31 20.36 15.59
C ASP A 213 8.84 19.23 16.49
N ALA A 214 8.57 18.01 16.05
CA ALA A 214 9.01 16.80 16.77
C ALA A 214 10.54 16.60 16.76
N GLY A 215 11.30 17.62 16.37
CA GLY A 215 12.75 17.52 16.18
C GLY A 215 13.13 16.48 15.14
N THR A 216 14.25 15.79 15.34
CA THR A 216 14.69 14.67 14.50
C THR A 216 14.08 13.33 14.93
N SER A 217 13.29 13.30 15.99
CA SER A 217 12.67 12.05 16.44
C SER A 217 11.41 11.71 15.63
N THR A 218 11.43 10.55 15.06
CA THR A 218 10.32 10.02 14.25
C THR A 218 9.25 9.46 15.19
N THR A 219 7.97 9.80 14.94
CA THR A 219 6.83 9.16 15.61
C THR A 219 6.77 7.70 15.17
N GLN A 220 7.07 6.77 16.08
CA GLN A 220 7.18 5.36 15.76
C GLN A 220 7.01 4.48 17.00
N ALA A 221 6.68 3.21 16.81
CA ALA A 221 6.91 2.15 17.77
C ALA A 221 8.12 1.32 17.34
N GLY A 222 8.92 0.88 18.28
CA GLY A 222 10.08 0.03 17.99
C GLY A 222 10.57 -0.71 19.23
N GLY A 223 11.29 -1.78 19.00
CA GLY A 223 11.80 -2.63 20.06
C GLY A 223 12.52 -3.85 19.51
N ILE A 224 12.74 -4.82 20.38
CA ILE A 224 13.35 -6.12 20.05
C ILE A 224 12.30 -7.22 20.27
N ILE A 225 12.25 -8.16 19.33
CA ILE A 225 11.38 -9.33 19.41
C ILE A 225 12.24 -10.54 19.75
N THR A 226 11.87 -11.24 20.83
CA THR A 226 12.56 -12.43 21.31
C THR A 226 11.59 -13.59 21.46
N GLN A 227 12.12 -14.80 21.52
CA GLN A 227 11.35 -15.99 21.84
C GLN A 227 11.17 -16.11 23.36
N THR A 228 9.96 -16.44 23.80
CA THR A 228 9.63 -16.65 25.19
C THR A 228 10.52 -17.77 25.80
N GLY A 229 11.10 -17.46 26.92
CA GLY A 229 11.91 -18.42 27.72
C GLY A 229 13.36 -18.62 27.25
N THR A 230 13.75 -18.13 26.07
CA THR A 230 15.14 -18.31 25.56
C THR A 230 15.89 -17.00 25.34
N GLU A 231 15.19 -15.87 25.35
CA GLU A 231 15.70 -14.53 24.97
C GLU A 231 16.34 -14.46 23.57
N THR A 232 16.22 -15.53 22.77
CA THR A 232 16.73 -15.55 21.39
C THR A 232 15.95 -14.57 20.54
N THR A 233 16.67 -13.71 19.82
CA THR A 233 16.04 -12.69 18.93
C THR A 233 15.41 -13.34 17.70
N ILE A 234 14.24 -12.84 17.29
CA ILE A 234 13.49 -13.37 16.15
C ILE A 234 13.50 -12.35 15.00
N SER A 235 14.18 -12.72 13.91
CA SER A 235 14.16 -11.95 12.66
C SER A 235 12.93 -12.29 11.79
N GLY A 236 12.55 -11.40 10.86
CA GLY A 236 11.48 -11.67 9.89
C GLY A 236 10.07 -11.72 10.48
N VAL A 237 9.84 -11.17 11.67
CA VAL A 237 8.50 -10.99 12.23
C VAL A 237 7.82 -9.83 11.56
N THR A 238 6.62 -10.03 11.02
CA THR A 238 5.77 -8.96 10.52
C THR A 238 5.11 -8.25 11.70
N VAL A 239 5.34 -6.96 11.81
CA VAL A 239 4.73 -6.06 12.80
C VAL A 239 3.74 -5.15 12.06
N GLN A 240 2.46 -5.23 12.40
CA GLN A 240 1.39 -4.51 11.73
C GLN A 240 0.51 -3.75 12.72
N VAL A 241 0.21 -2.50 12.41
CA VAL A 241 -0.80 -1.73 13.15
C VAL A 241 -2.19 -2.15 12.68
N VAL A 242 -3.00 -2.71 13.58
CA VAL A 242 -4.32 -3.26 13.25
C VAL A 242 -5.24 -2.16 12.73
N GLY A 243 -5.88 -2.41 11.60
CA GLY A 243 -6.77 -1.44 10.95
C GLY A 243 -6.05 -0.30 10.21
N GLN A 244 -4.71 -0.34 10.12
CA GLN A 244 -3.90 0.65 9.41
C GLN A 244 -2.95 -0.02 8.41
N SER A 245 -2.43 0.75 7.46
CA SER A 245 -1.45 0.28 6.48
C SER A 245 0.01 0.31 6.99
N TYR A 246 0.23 0.69 8.27
CA TYR A 246 1.56 0.80 8.83
C TYR A 246 2.09 -0.56 9.25
N SER A 247 3.21 -0.97 8.69
CA SER A 247 3.86 -2.24 9.00
C SER A 247 5.39 -2.13 8.93
N ALA A 248 6.06 -3.06 9.59
CA ALA A 248 7.51 -3.24 9.55
C ALA A 248 7.84 -4.74 9.68
N THR A 249 9.10 -5.08 9.41
CA THR A 249 9.61 -6.44 9.62
C THR A 249 10.84 -6.37 10.51
N SER A 250 10.99 -7.29 11.47
CA SER A 250 12.16 -7.34 12.32
C SER A 250 13.40 -7.79 11.54
N ASP A 251 14.54 -7.16 11.82
CA ASP A 251 15.83 -7.46 11.22
C ASP A 251 16.53 -8.68 11.84
N GLY A 252 17.78 -8.96 11.42
CA GLY A 252 18.60 -10.08 11.90
C GLY A 252 18.88 -10.07 13.40
N SER A 253 18.78 -8.92 14.06
CA SER A 253 18.93 -8.76 15.51
C SER A 253 17.59 -8.78 16.27
N GLY A 254 16.48 -9.08 15.57
CA GLY A 254 15.13 -9.02 16.12
C GLY A 254 14.60 -7.61 16.32
N ALA A 255 15.36 -6.57 15.94
CA ALA A 255 14.94 -5.20 16.09
C ALA A 255 13.95 -4.79 15.00
N TYR A 256 12.93 -4.00 15.37
CA TYR A 256 11.96 -3.46 14.45
C TYR A 256 11.66 -1.99 14.74
N LYS A 257 11.19 -1.25 13.72
CA LYS A 257 10.69 0.11 13.83
C LYS A 257 9.53 0.28 12.87
N VAL A 258 8.33 0.49 13.39
CA VAL A 258 7.13 0.82 12.60
C VAL A 258 6.83 2.31 12.77
N LYS A 259 6.86 3.05 11.66
CA LYS A 259 6.47 4.45 11.63
C LYS A 259 4.96 4.57 11.69
N ILE A 260 4.46 5.36 12.63
CA ILE A 260 3.04 5.62 12.85
C ILE A 260 2.88 7.13 12.89
N PRO A 261 2.63 7.80 11.75
CA PRO A 261 2.72 9.27 11.65
C PRO A 261 1.62 10.02 12.44
N ILE A 262 0.66 9.31 12.99
CA ILE A 262 -0.50 9.86 13.72
C ILE A 262 -0.37 9.45 15.19
N PRO A 263 -0.40 10.40 16.15
CA PRO A 263 -0.48 10.06 17.57
C PRO A 263 -1.85 9.44 17.88
N GLY A 264 -1.89 8.58 18.87
CA GLY A 264 -3.12 7.90 19.28
C GLY A 264 -2.83 6.57 19.95
N THR A 265 -3.88 5.81 20.19
CA THR A 265 -3.81 4.47 20.78
C THR A 265 -4.11 3.44 19.70
N PHE A 266 -3.21 2.47 19.54
CA PHE A 266 -3.29 1.48 18.46
C PHE A 266 -3.08 0.07 19.01
N ASN A 267 -3.67 -0.92 18.32
CA ASN A 267 -3.35 -2.32 18.54
C ASN A 267 -2.27 -2.73 17.53
N ILE A 268 -1.22 -3.39 17.99
CA ILE A 268 -0.08 -3.80 17.15
C ILE A 268 0.02 -5.32 17.15
N LYS A 269 -0.10 -5.93 15.98
CA LYS A 269 -0.02 -7.37 15.75
C LYS A 269 1.38 -7.77 15.30
N PHE A 270 1.88 -8.86 15.89
CA PHE A 270 3.14 -9.51 15.56
C PHE A 270 2.85 -10.91 15.04
N SER A 271 3.36 -11.25 13.86
CA SER A 271 3.12 -12.55 13.22
C SER A 271 4.35 -13.08 12.49
N LYS A 272 4.60 -14.38 12.62
CA LYS A 272 5.65 -15.10 11.87
C LYS A 272 5.32 -16.59 11.84
N SER A 273 5.58 -17.26 10.70
CA SER A 273 5.44 -18.71 10.59
C SER A 273 6.32 -19.43 11.62
N GLY A 274 5.76 -20.41 12.34
CA GLY A 274 6.40 -21.14 13.42
C GLY A 274 6.30 -20.48 14.80
N PHE A 275 5.56 -19.36 14.91
CA PHE A 275 5.28 -18.69 16.18
C PHE A 275 3.78 -18.37 16.29
N ALA A 276 3.26 -18.34 17.49
CA ALA A 276 1.90 -17.88 17.77
C ALA A 276 1.78 -16.38 17.51
N ASP A 277 0.73 -15.97 16.80
CA ASP A 277 0.42 -14.55 16.59
C ASP A 277 0.15 -13.85 17.94
N LYS A 278 0.73 -12.66 18.12
CA LYS A 278 0.54 -11.86 19.34
C LYS A 278 0.09 -10.46 19.00
N THR A 279 -0.95 -9.98 19.67
CA THR A 279 -1.39 -8.58 19.58
C THR A 279 -1.16 -7.89 20.92
N ILE A 280 -0.56 -6.70 20.86
CA ILE A 280 -0.46 -5.80 22.02
C ILE A 280 -1.49 -4.71 21.80
N ASP A 281 -2.45 -4.64 22.71
CA ASP A 281 -3.55 -3.70 22.65
C ASP A 281 -3.21 -2.37 23.34
N ASN A 282 -3.89 -1.30 22.92
CA ASN A 282 -3.85 0.02 23.54
C ASN A 282 -2.43 0.63 23.64
N VAL A 283 -1.59 0.42 22.64
CA VAL A 283 -0.25 1.03 22.59
C VAL A 283 -0.38 2.53 22.30
N GLU A 284 0.00 3.35 23.27
CA GLU A 284 -0.02 4.81 23.12
C GLU A 284 1.18 5.29 22.27
N ILE A 285 0.90 5.94 21.16
CA ILE A 285 1.89 6.55 20.27
C ILE A 285 1.84 8.08 20.43
N LYS A 286 2.94 8.64 20.89
CA LYS A 286 3.08 10.11 21.10
C LYS A 286 3.85 10.74 19.97
N LEU A 287 3.40 11.91 19.57
CA LEU A 287 4.03 12.69 18.51
C LEU A 287 5.52 12.92 18.78
N GLY A 288 6.35 12.68 17.75
CA GLY A 288 7.78 12.91 17.80
C GLY A 288 8.53 12.03 18.80
N GLN A 289 7.93 10.96 19.27
CA GLN A 289 8.54 10.01 20.19
C GLN A 289 8.62 8.61 19.58
N SER A 290 9.65 7.89 19.96
CA SER A 290 9.76 6.45 19.72
C SER A 290 9.19 5.72 20.94
N THR A 291 8.02 5.10 20.79
CA THR A 291 7.47 4.22 21.83
C THR A 291 8.26 2.93 21.85
N SER A 292 8.91 2.61 22.97
CA SER A 292 9.63 1.35 23.15
C SER A 292 8.67 0.21 23.47
N LEU A 293 8.66 -0.84 22.63
CA LEU A 293 7.77 -1.98 22.77
C LEU A 293 8.54 -3.28 22.45
N ASN A 294 9.16 -3.88 23.47
CA ASN A 294 9.79 -5.19 23.36
C ASN A 294 8.72 -6.29 23.49
N VAL A 295 8.81 -7.31 22.65
CA VAL A 295 7.77 -8.35 22.56
C VAL A 295 8.42 -9.73 22.59
N GLN A 296 7.81 -10.65 23.33
CA GLN A 296 8.17 -12.06 23.30
C GLN A 296 7.08 -12.84 22.55
N LEU A 297 7.49 -13.74 21.65
CA LEU A 297 6.60 -14.65 20.93
C LEU A 297 6.82 -16.07 21.38
N ASP A 298 5.72 -16.80 21.52
CA ASP A 298 5.73 -18.23 21.82
C ASP A 298 5.92 -19.03 20.54
N ALA A 299 6.74 -20.09 20.56
CA ALA A 299 6.80 -21.03 19.46
C ALA A 299 5.44 -21.73 19.29
N ALA A 300 5.01 -21.94 18.02
CA ALA A 300 3.74 -22.56 17.69
C ALA A 300 3.74 -24.08 17.93
#